data_29e4f1b88b517788024c8ac33fc8cc21
#
_entry.id   29e4f1b88b517788024c8ac33fc8cc21
#
_cell.length_a   1.000
_cell.length_b   1.000
_cell.length_c   1.000
_cell.angle_alpha   90.00
_cell.angle_beta   90.00
_cell.angle_gamma   90.00
#
_symmetry.space_group_name_H-M   'P 1'
#
loop_
_entity.id
_entity.type
_entity.pdbx_description
1 polymer ?
#
loop_
_entity_poly.entity_id
_entity_poly.type
_entity_poly.pdbx_seq_one_letter_code
_entity_poly.pdbx_strand_id
1 'polypeptide(L)'
;RNGGVEIETAGGKKTIGIHEIHMEEDAGKLVHDEWEDVSIVDYNRSGVPLIEIVSEPDMRSADEVIAYLEKLRMIIQYLGASDCKLNEGSMRADVNLSVREVGATEFGTRTEMKNLNSFKAIARAIEGERERQIELIEMGKSVVQETRRWDDNKESSFAMRSKEDAQDYRYFPEPDLVPIVISDEWLAEVKAREPELRTAKLERYKKEYDIPDYD
;
A
#
# COMPACT_ATOMS: atom_id res chain seq x y z
N ARG A 1 -4.46 -12.64 -8.17
CA ARG A 1 -5.72 -11.91 -8.35
C ARG A 1 -6.84 -12.56 -7.53
N ASN A 2 -7.87 -11.79 -7.18
CA ASN A 2 -9.05 -12.23 -6.41
C ASN A 2 -8.73 -12.73 -4.98
N GLY A 3 -7.69 -12.22 -4.35
CA GLY A 3 -7.42 -12.41 -2.93
C GLY A 3 -8.27 -11.48 -2.07
N GLY A 4 -8.23 -11.68 -0.74
CA GLY A 4 -8.88 -10.78 0.20
C GLY A 4 -8.24 -10.85 1.58
N VAL A 5 -8.30 -9.73 2.29
CA VAL A 5 -7.82 -9.60 3.68
C VAL A 5 -8.98 -9.19 4.55
N GLU A 6 -9.33 -10.03 5.53
CA GLU A 6 -10.32 -9.66 6.54
C GLU A 6 -9.69 -8.70 7.55
N ILE A 7 -10.32 -7.56 7.70
CA ILE A 7 -10.01 -6.54 8.72
C ILE A 7 -11.13 -6.46 9.74
N GLU A 8 -10.81 -5.94 10.91
CA GLU A 8 -11.78 -5.65 11.97
C GLU A 8 -11.55 -4.24 12.50
N THR A 9 -12.62 -3.46 12.56
CA THR A 9 -12.64 -2.09 13.07
C THR A 9 -13.82 -1.93 14.03
N ALA A 10 -13.97 -0.77 14.63
CA ALA A 10 -15.16 -0.45 15.43
C ALA A 10 -16.47 -0.61 14.62
N GLY A 11 -16.42 -0.50 13.29
CA GLY A 11 -17.53 -0.75 12.38
C GLY A 11 -17.84 -2.23 12.10
N GLY A 12 -17.05 -3.15 12.67
CA GLY A 12 -17.18 -4.59 12.47
C GLY A 12 -16.15 -5.18 11.50
N LYS A 13 -16.40 -6.43 11.09
CA LYS A 13 -15.55 -7.17 10.17
C LYS A 13 -15.86 -6.81 8.71
N LYS A 14 -14.81 -6.72 7.91
CA LYS A 14 -14.92 -6.42 6.48
C LYS A 14 -13.79 -7.10 5.71
N THR A 15 -14.07 -7.62 4.53
CA THR A 15 -13.04 -8.13 3.62
C THR A 15 -12.65 -7.05 2.64
N ILE A 16 -11.36 -6.76 2.56
CA ILE A 16 -10.76 -5.88 1.55
C ILE A 16 -10.18 -6.76 0.44
N GLY A 17 -10.66 -6.56 -0.78
CA GLY A 17 -10.18 -7.29 -1.94
C GLY A 17 -8.73 -6.95 -2.29
N ILE A 18 -8.01 -7.94 -2.79
CA ILE A 18 -6.69 -7.76 -3.41
C ILE A 18 -6.88 -7.82 -4.93
N HIS A 19 -6.66 -6.68 -5.58
CA HIS A 19 -6.71 -6.60 -7.03
C HIS A 19 -5.63 -7.47 -7.66
N GLU A 20 -4.38 -7.24 -7.25
CA GLU A 20 -3.24 -8.03 -7.67
C GLU A 20 -2.05 -7.91 -6.70
N ILE A 21 -1.16 -8.86 -6.82
CA ILE A 21 0.18 -8.83 -6.23
C ILE A 21 1.15 -9.16 -7.36
N HIS A 22 2.17 -8.35 -7.55
CA HIS A 22 3.23 -8.61 -8.52
C HIS A 22 4.62 -8.41 -7.91
N MET A 23 5.59 -9.05 -8.54
CA MET A 23 7.00 -8.97 -8.13
C MET A 23 7.71 -7.91 -8.96
N GLU A 24 8.58 -7.17 -8.30
CA GLU A 24 9.42 -6.15 -8.88
C GLU A 24 10.86 -6.27 -8.36
N GLU A 25 11.75 -5.52 -8.94
CA GLU A 25 13.07 -5.21 -8.37
C GLU A 25 13.09 -3.77 -7.90
N ASP A 26 13.65 -3.53 -6.71
CA ASP A 26 13.82 -2.16 -6.23
C ASP A 26 14.94 -1.47 -7.05
N ALA A 27 14.72 -0.21 -7.36
CA ALA A 27 15.64 0.58 -8.17
C ALA A 27 16.72 1.27 -7.34
N GLY A 28 17.81 1.65 -8.00
CA GLY A 28 18.76 2.61 -7.47
C GLY A 28 18.10 3.96 -7.23
N LYS A 29 18.62 4.73 -6.27
CA LYS A 29 18.13 6.07 -5.95
C LYS A 29 19.04 7.12 -6.57
N LEU A 30 18.45 8.08 -7.29
CA LEU A 30 19.14 9.28 -7.75
C LEU A 30 19.01 10.39 -6.70
N VAL A 31 20.13 10.97 -6.32
CA VAL A 31 20.21 12.16 -5.47
C VAL A 31 20.87 13.25 -6.29
N HIS A 32 20.10 14.27 -6.69
CA HIS A 32 20.61 15.42 -7.39
C HIS A 32 21.25 16.38 -6.37
N ASP A 33 22.48 16.80 -6.64
CA ASP A 33 23.13 17.82 -5.83
C ASP A 33 22.55 19.18 -6.15
N GLU A 34 22.33 20.03 -5.14
CA GLU A 34 21.76 21.36 -5.32
C GLU A 34 22.80 22.42 -5.75
N TRP A 35 24.09 22.10 -5.58
CA TRP A 35 25.21 23.03 -5.77
C TRP A 35 26.05 22.72 -7.00
N GLU A 36 26.14 21.44 -7.34
CA GLU A 36 26.89 20.95 -8.48
C GLU A 36 25.96 20.26 -9.49
N ASP A 37 26.26 20.42 -10.78
CA ASP A 37 25.48 19.74 -11.84
C ASP A 37 25.86 18.25 -11.93
N VAL A 38 25.65 17.55 -10.81
CA VAL A 38 25.92 16.12 -10.68
C VAL A 38 24.75 15.36 -10.06
N SER A 39 24.64 14.10 -10.40
CA SER A 39 23.70 13.16 -9.78
C SER A 39 24.47 12.02 -9.14
N ILE A 40 24.24 11.80 -7.86
CA ILE A 40 24.79 10.70 -7.11
C ILE A 40 23.82 9.52 -7.24
N VAL A 41 24.34 8.35 -7.59
CA VAL A 41 23.54 7.11 -7.70
C VAL A 41 23.80 6.24 -6.48
N ASP A 42 22.75 6.01 -5.70
CA ASP A 42 22.77 5.09 -4.57
C ASP A 42 22.18 3.74 -4.98
N TYR A 43 23.01 2.70 -4.99
CA TYR A 43 22.64 1.33 -5.37
C TYR A 43 22.28 0.43 -4.19
N ASN A 44 22.24 0.93 -2.95
CA ASN A 44 22.06 0.08 -1.76
C ASN A 44 20.81 -0.81 -1.80
N ARG A 45 19.78 -0.40 -2.53
CA ARG A 45 18.53 -1.15 -2.68
C ARG A 45 18.31 -1.72 -4.08
N SER A 46 19.20 -1.44 -5.01
CA SER A 46 19.08 -1.90 -6.40
C SER A 46 19.07 -3.41 -6.49
N GLY A 47 18.09 -3.97 -7.18
CA GLY A 47 17.93 -5.42 -7.37
C GLY A 47 17.36 -6.17 -6.15
N VAL A 48 17.00 -5.48 -5.06
CA VAL A 48 16.33 -6.11 -3.93
C VAL A 48 14.92 -6.53 -4.36
N PRO A 49 14.50 -7.79 -4.13
CA PRO A 49 13.15 -8.23 -4.46
C PRO A 49 12.10 -7.38 -3.75
N LEU A 50 11.12 -6.92 -4.51
CA LEU A 50 10.01 -6.10 -4.06
C LEU A 50 8.70 -6.76 -4.48
N ILE A 51 7.68 -6.69 -3.64
CA ILE A 51 6.30 -7.02 -4.00
C ILE A 51 5.44 -5.78 -3.88
N GLU A 52 4.60 -5.53 -4.87
CA GLU A 52 3.54 -4.54 -4.81
C GLU A 52 2.20 -5.24 -4.61
N ILE A 53 1.44 -4.82 -3.59
CA ILE A 53 0.13 -5.34 -3.26
C ILE A 53 -0.88 -4.24 -3.53
N VAL A 54 -1.73 -4.42 -4.53
CA VAL A 54 -2.76 -3.46 -4.91
C VAL A 54 -4.11 -3.94 -4.37
N SER A 55 -4.73 -3.13 -3.52
CA SER A 55 -6.07 -3.41 -3.00
C SER A 55 -7.17 -3.01 -3.99
N GLU A 56 -8.33 -3.66 -3.88
CA GLU A 56 -9.56 -3.10 -4.44
C GLU A 56 -9.95 -1.83 -3.68
N PRO A 57 -10.73 -0.92 -4.30
CA PRO A 57 -11.13 0.34 -3.68
C PRO A 57 -12.29 0.15 -2.69
N ASP A 58 -12.13 -0.77 -1.76
CA ASP A 58 -13.16 -1.18 -0.79
C ASP A 58 -13.15 -0.36 0.49
N MET A 59 -11.99 0.23 0.85
CA MET A 59 -11.83 0.98 2.09
C MET A 59 -12.58 2.32 2.06
N ARG A 60 -13.15 2.72 3.19
CA ARG A 60 -14.01 3.92 3.31
C ARG A 60 -13.59 4.87 4.42
N SER A 61 -12.57 4.53 5.20
CA SER A 61 -12.06 5.36 6.29
C SER A 61 -10.57 5.15 6.51
N ALA A 62 -9.93 6.09 7.22
CA ALA A 62 -8.55 5.95 7.65
C ALA A 62 -8.37 4.72 8.56
N ASP A 63 -9.33 4.44 9.45
CA ASP A 63 -9.27 3.28 10.35
C ASP A 63 -9.25 1.95 9.57
N GLU A 64 -10.05 1.83 8.51
CA GLU A 64 -10.03 0.64 7.65
C GLU A 64 -8.69 0.48 6.94
N VAL A 65 -8.08 1.58 6.49
CA VAL A 65 -6.75 1.56 5.85
C VAL A 65 -5.67 1.13 6.85
N ILE A 66 -5.69 1.66 8.07
CA ILE A 66 -4.72 1.29 9.10
C ILE A 66 -4.89 -0.18 9.49
N ALA A 67 -6.13 -0.64 9.73
CA ALA A 67 -6.40 -2.05 10.03
C ALA A 67 -5.92 -3.00 8.92
N TYR A 68 -6.11 -2.61 7.65
CA TYR A 68 -5.63 -3.35 6.50
C TYR A 68 -4.10 -3.43 6.46
N LEU A 69 -3.41 -2.30 6.62
CA LEU A 69 -1.95 -2.25 6.60
C LEU A 69 -1.33 -3.00 7.79
N GLU A 70 -1.92 -2.91 8.98
CA GLU A 70 -1.48 -3.68 10.15
C GLU A 70 -1.65 -5.19 9.93
N LYS A 71 -2.76 -5.59 9.33
CA LYS A 71 -3.00 -7.00 9.00
C LYS A 71 -2.00 -7.52 7.97
N LEU A 72 -1.76 -6.77 6.89
CA LEU A 72 -0.75 -7.12 5.90
C LEU A 72 0.66 -7.21 6.51
N ARG A 73 1.06 -6.19 7.28
CA ARG A 73 2.34 -6.19 7.98
C ARG A 73 2.54 -7.46 8.79
N MET A 74 1.53 -7.83 9.56
CA MET A 74 1.56 -9.01 10.40
C MET A 74 1.70 -10.30 9.58
N ILE A 75 0.95 -10.45 8.50
CA ILE A 75 1.04 -11.61 7.60
C ILE A 75 2.46 -11.72 7.02
N ILE A 76 2.99 -10.63 6.47
CA ILE A 76 4.30 -10.60 5.82
C ILE A 76 5.44 -10.89 6.82
N GLN A 77 5.32 -10.37 8.05
CA GLN A 77 6.28 -10.65 9.12
C GLN A 77 6.24 -12.12 9.56
N TYR A 78 5.05 -12.72 9.69
CA TYR A 78 4.91 -14.14 10.03
C TYR A 78 5.44 -15.06 8.94
N LEU A 79 5.31 -14.66 7.67
CA LEU A 79 5.91 -15.36 6.53
C LEU A 79 7.43 -15.21 6.47
N GLY A 80 8.02 -14.31 7.27
CA GLY A 80 9.46 -14.01 7.23
C GLY A 80 9.93 -13.32 5.95
N ALA A 81 8.99 -12.73 5.17
CA ALA A 81 9.30 -12.11 3.90
C ALA A 81 9.87 -10.69 4.05
N SER A 82 9.46 -9.95 5.09
CA SER A 82 9.97 -8.60 5.40
C SER A 82 9.75 -8.25 6.87
N ASP A 83 10.55 -7.35 7.42
CA ASP A 83 10.32 -6.73 8.73
C ASP A 83 9.27 -5.62 8.71
N CYS A 84 8.86 -5.17 7.51
CA CYS A 84 7.78 -4.21 7.28
C CYS A 84 7.89 -2.92 8.09
N LYS A 85 9.07 -2.30 8.12
CA LYS A 85 9.30 -1.03 8.79
C LYS A 85 9.09 0.14 7.82
N LEU A 86 8.08 0.95 8.07
CA LEU A 86 7.79 2.15 7.27
C LEU A 86 8.90 3.19 7.35
N ASN A 87 9.45 3.42 8.54
CA ASN A 87 10.51 4.41 8.78
C ASN A 87 11.86 4.04 8.15
N GLU A 88 12.11 2.75 7.91
CA GLU A 88 13.32 2.24 7.25
C GLU A 88 13.10 1.95 5.76
N GLY A 89 11.85 2.09 5.29
CA GLY A 89 11.48 1.92 3.87
C GLY A 89 11.39 0.48 3.40
N SER A 90 11.41 -0.52 4.31
CA SER A 90 11.13 -1.92 3.96
C SER A 90 9.63 -2.21 3.79
N MET A 91 8.78 -1.25 4.16
CA MET A 91 7.38 -1.17 3.78
C MET A 91 7.09 0.25 3.31
N ARG A 92 6.32 0.40 2.24
CA ARG A 92 5.84 1.68 1.73
C ARG A 92 4.35 1.58 1.47
N ALA A 93 3.64 2.69 1.59
CA ALA A 93 2.23 2.76 1.28
C ALA A 93 1.94 4.04 0.50
N ASP A 94 1.35 3.88 -0.68
CA ASP A 94 0.78 4.97 -1.46
C ASP A 94 -0.74 4.89 -1.35
N VAL A 95 -1.39 6.00 -1.07
CA VAL A 95 -2.84 6.06 -0.90
C VAL A 95 -3.48 6.73 -2.10
N ASN A 96 -4.35 6.02 -2.78
CA ASN A 96 -5.21 6.56 -3.81
C ASN A 96 -6.59 6.90 -3.20
N LEU A 97 -6.96 8.17 -3.22
CA LEU A 97 -8.16 8.68 -2.58
C LEU A 97 -9.01 9.50 -3.55
N SER A 98 -10.31 9.27 -3.51
CA SER A 98 -11.33 10.13 -4.13
C SER A 98 -12.53 10.26 -3.20
N VAL A 99 -13.27 11.35 -3.30
CA VAL A 99 -14.54 11.55 -2.60
C VAL A 99 -15.70 11.49 -3.58
N ARG A 100 -16.86 11.06 -3.08
CA ARG A 100 -18.13 11.04 -3.81
C ARG A 100 -19.28 11.31 -2.87
N GLU A 101 -20.41 11.69 -3.40
CA GLU A 101 -21.63 11.86 -2.61
C GLU A 101 -22.07 10.51 -2.01
N VAL A 102 -22.71 10.58 -0.85
CA VAL A 102 -23.27 9.39 -0.20
C VAL A 102 -24.35 8.79 -1.10
N GLY A 103 -24.20 7.50 -1.39
CA GLY A 103 -25.12 6.78 -2.29
C GLY A 103 -24.74 6.81 -3.78
N ALA A 104 -23.76 7.61 -4.18
CA ALA A 104 -23.25 7.56 -5.55
C ALA A 104 -22.52 6.23 -5.81
N THR A 105 -22.66 5.68 -7.02
CA THR A 105 -21.99 4.44 -7.48
C THR A 105 -20.63 4.74 -8.09
N GLU A 106 -20.51 5.84 -8.82
CA GLU A 106 -19.29 6.24 -9.51
C GLU A 106 -18.28 6.86 -8.54
N PHE A 107 -17.02 6.54 -8.74
CA PHE A 107 -15.94 7.17 -7.99
C PHE A 107 -15.67 8.59 -8.47
N GLY A 108 -15.24 9.44 -7.54
CA GLY A 108 -14.73 10.77 -7.88
C GLY A 108 -13.33 10.73 -8.50
N THR A 109 -12.79 11.90 -8.82
CA THR A 109 -11.42 12.03 -9.33
C THR A 109 -10.42 11.66 -8.25
N ARG A 110 -9.53 10.76 -8.58
CA ARG A 110 -8.52 10.20 -7.68
C ARG A 110 -7.27 11.09 -7.59
N THR A 111 -6.75 11.23 -6.37
CA THR A 111 -5.39 11.71 -6.12
C THR A 111 -4.55 10.61 -5.49
N GLU A 112 -3.26 10.62 -5.76
CA GLU A 112 -2.29 9.69 -5.18
C GLU A 112 -1.46 10.40 -4.12
N MET A 113 -1.48 9.90 -2.89
CA MET A 113 -0.74 10.45 -1.76
C MET A 113 0.54 9.66 -1.53
N LYS A 114 1.69 10.36 -1.54
CA LYS A 114 3.04 9.79 -1.32
C LYS A 114 3.73 10.39 -0.09
N ASN A 115 4.88 9.80 0.28
CA ASN A 115 5.70 10.22 1.42
C ASN A 115 5.02 9.98 2.78
N LEU A 116 4.42 8.80 2.92
CA LEU A 116 3.67 8.39 4.10
C LEU A 116 4.54 7.45 4.94
N ASN A 117 5.23 8.00 5.95
CA ASN A 117 6.31 7.29 6.66
C ASN A 117 5.88 6.66 7.99
N SER A 118 4.61 6.74 8.35
CA SER A 118 4.03 6.12 9.54
C SER A 118 2.53 5.92 9.37
N PHE A 119 1.96 4.99 10.14
CA PHE A 119 0.48 4.80 10.16
C PHE A 119 -0.25 6.07 10.59
N LYS A 120 0.32 6.82 11.53
CA LYS A 120 -0.24 8.10 11.95
C LYS A 120 -0.23 9.14 10.82
N ALA A 121 0.85 9.21 10.04
CA ALA A 121 0.95 10.08 8.87
C ALA A 121 -0.05 9.68 7.78
N ILE A 122 -0.24 8.36 7.54
CA ILE A 122 -1.23 7.83 6.61
C ILE A 122 -2.63 8.28 7.00
N ALA A 123 -3.02 8.09 8.27
CA ALA A 123 -4.34 8.49 8.75
C ALA A 123 -4.59 10.00 8.58
N ARG A 124 -3.62 10.84 8.97
CA ARG A 124 -3.72 12.30 8.80
C ARG A 124 -3.79 12.73 7.34
N ALA A 125 -2.99 12.10 6.49
CA ALA A 125 -3.00 12.39 5.06
C ALA A 125 -4.35 12.05 4.42
N ILE A 126 -4.96 10.94 4.79
CA ILE A 126 -6.30 10.54 4.30
C ILE A 126 -7.34 11.59 4.71
N GLU A 127 -7.37 11.97 5.99
CA GLU A 127 -8.34 12.95 6.47
C GLU A 127 -8.11 14.33 5.83
N GLY A 128 -6.88 14.82 5.80
CA GLY A 128 -6.55 16.11 5.18
C GLY A 128 -6.86 16.17 3.68
N GLU A 129 -6.58 15.09 2.94
CA GLU A 129 -6.90 15.03 1.52
C GLU A 129 -8.41 14.91 1.28
N ARG A 130 -9.13 14.16 2.12
CA ARG A 130 -10.59 14.08 2.07
C ARG A 130 -11.21 15.48 2.24
N GLU A 131 -10.80 16.20 3.27
CA GLU A 131 -11.28 17.55 3.54
C GLU A 131 -10.98 18.50 2.37
N ARG A 132 -9.76 18.48 1.85
CA ARG A 132 -9.36 19.29 0.70
C ARG A 132 -10.24 19.03 -0.53
N GLN A 133 -10.53 17.76 -0.85
CA GLN A 133 -11.36 17.41 -2.00
C GLN A 133 -12.81 17.86 -1.79
N ILE A 134 -13.36 17.70 -0.58
CA ILE A 134 -14.70 18.17 -0.23
C ILE A 134 -14.80 19.68 -0.40
N GLU A 135 -13.86 20.44 0.16
CA GLU A 135 -13.83 21.91 0.03
C GLU A 135 -13.77 22.37 -1.43
N LEU A 136 -12.95 21.74 -2.27
CA LEU A 136 -12.89 22.05 -3.70
C LEU A 136 -14.24 21.85 -4.39
N ILE A 137 -14.90 20.73 -4.12
CA ILE A 137 -16.19 20.40 -4.72
C ILE A 137 -17.28 21.35 -4.23
N GLU A 138 -17.32 21.66 -2.94
CA GLU A 138 -18.26 22.63 -2.36
C GLU A 138 -18.09 24.06 -2.91
N MET A 139 -16.84 24.44 -3.27
CA MET A 139 -16.53 25.68 -3.96
C MET A 139 -16.89 25.66 -5.47
N GLY A 140 -17.44 24.55 -5.98
CA GLY A 140 -17.74 24.37 -7.40
C GLY A 140 -16.51 24.18 -8.28
N LYS A 141 -15.37 23.79 -7.69
CA LYS A 141 -14.12 23.47 -8.39
C LYS A 141 -14.01 21.96 -8.62
N SER A 142 -13.24 21.57 -9.62
CA SER A 142 -12.95 20.18 -9.90
C SER A 142 -11.67 19.73 -9.18
N VAL A 143 -11.68 18.48 -8.71
CA VAL A 143 -10.47 17.80 -8.26
C VAL A 143 -9.65 17.41 -9.49
N VAL A 144 -8.35 17.69 -9.47
CA VAL A 144 -7.41 17.30 -10.54
C VAL A 144 -6.76 15.97 -10.18
N GLN A 145 -6.65 15.07 -11.15
CA GLN A 145 -5.92 13.81 -10.97
C GLN A 145 -4.43 14.08 -10.95
N GLU A 146 -3.84 13.99 -9.77
CA GLU A 146 -2.42 14.33 -9.54
C GLU A 146 -1.80 13.46 -8.46
N THR A 147 -0.45 13.40 -8.45
CA THR A 147 0.31 12.87 -7.33
C THR A 147 0.64 14.01 -6.37
N ARG A 148 0.35 13.79 -5.09
CA ARG A 148 0.58 14.75 -4.01
C ARG A 148 1.53 14.18 -2.97
N ARG A 149 2.42 15.01 -2.45
CA ARG A 149 3.31 14.67 -1.35
C ARG A 149 2.73 15.19 -0.04
N TRP A 150 2.65 14.32 0.95
CA TRP A 150 2.29 14.70 2.32
C TRP A 150 3.48 15.32 3.05
N ASP A 151 3.25 16.44 3.73
CA ASP A 151 4.18 17.06 4.68
C ASP A 151 3.60 16.93 6.10
N ASP A 152 4.18 16.04 6.88
CA ASP A 152 3.67 15.71 8.21
C ASP A 152 3.85 16.83 9.22
N ASN A 153 4.81 17.74 9.00
CA ASN A 153 5.03 18.90 9.85
C ASN A 153 4.04 20.03 9.57
N LYS A 154 3.63 20.17 8.32
CA LYS A 154 2.67 21.18 7.90
C LYS A 154 1.23 20.67 7.92
N GLU A 155 1.04 19.37 8.17
CA GLU A 155 -0.26 18.69 8.09
C GLU A 155 -1.03 19.00 6.80
N SER A 156 -0.31 19.06 5.70
CA SER A 156 -0.85 19.44 4.39
C SER A 156 -0.15 18.70 3.26
N SER A 157 -0.83 18.60 2.13
CA SER A 157 -0.26 18.03 0.91
C SER A 157 -0.04 19.10 -0.17
N PHE A 158 0.93 18.86 -1.03
CA PHE A 158 1.17 19.69 -2.21
C PHE A 158 1.36 18.83 -3.45
N ALA A 159 0.92 19.37 -4.60
CA ALA A 159 1.04 18.68 -5.88
C ALA A 159 2.51 18.50 -6.26
N MET A 160 2.88 17.30 -6.70
CA MET A 160 4.22 17.02 -7.22
C MET A 160 4.27 17.16 -8.73
N ARG A 161 3.30 16.55 -9.43
CA ARG A 161 3.14 16.57 -10.88
C ARG A 161 1.72 16.18 -11.25
N SER A 162 1.24 16.64 -12.39
CA SER A 162 0.01 16.10 -12.98
C SER A 162 0.32 14.81 -13.76
N LYS A 163 -0.66 13.90 -13.87
CA LYS A 163 -0.50 12.66 -14.67
C LYS A 163 -0.65 12.89 -16.19
N GLU A 164 -0.80 14.14 -16.64
CA GLU A 164 -0.82 14.44 -18.06
C GLU A 164 0.50 14.09 -18.76
N ASP A 165 1.60 14.00 -18.01
CA ASP A 165 2.91 13.52 -18.46
C ASP A 165 3.13 12.02 -18.24
N ALA A 166 2.05 11.21 -18.19
CA ALA A 166 2.18 9.77 -18.06
C ALA A 166 3.01 9.23 -19.22
N GLN A 167 4.24 8.84 -18.91
CA GLN A 167 5.14 8.26 -19.90
C GLN A 167 4.58 6.94 -20.38
N ASP A 168 4.72 6.66 -21.67
CA ASP A 168 4.51 5.35 -22.24
C ASP A 168 5.53 4.38 -21.63
N TYR A 169 5.07 3.55 -20.69
CA TYR A 169 5.92 2.57 -19.99
C TYR A 169 6.39 1.43 -20.88
N ARG A 170 5.96 1.35 -22.14
CA ARG A 170 6.40 0.33 -23.12
C ARG A 170 6.41 -1.08 -22.55
N TYR A 171 5.28 -1.51 -21.98
CA TYR A 171 5.11 -2.86 -21.46
C TYR A 171 5.31 -3.91 -22.56
N PHE A 172 6.48 -4.55 -22.55
CA PHE A 172 6.78 -5.70 -23.39
C PHE A 172 7.65 -6.68 -22.59
N PRO A 173 7.57 -8.00 -22.87
CA PRO A 173 8.42 -8.98 -22.23
C PRO A 173 9.90 -8.67 -22.49
N GLU A 174 10.73 -8.74 -21.44
CA GLU A 174 12.17 -8.61 -21.58
C GLU A 174 12.71 -9.79 -22.40
N PRO A 175 13.38 -9.56 -23.54
CA PRO A 175 13.78 -10.63 -24.46
C PRO A 175 14.83 -11.58 -23.87
N ASP A 176 15.61 -11.12 -22.89
CA ASP A 176 16.65 -11.91 -22.24
C ASP A 176 16.13 -12.75 -21.06
N LEU A 177 14.87 -12.59 -20.67
CA LEU A 177 14.25 -13.36 -19.61
C LEU A 177 13.38 -14.48 -20.17
N VAL A 178 13.62 -15.69 -19.71
CA VAL A 178 12.76 -16.83 -20.03
C VAL A 178 11.47 -16.80 -19.20
N PRO A 179 10.34 -17.32 -19.74
CA PRO A 179 9.13 -17.46 -18.97
C PRO A 179 9.33 -18.26 -17.69
N ILE A 180 8.84 -17.75 -16.57
CA ILE A 180 8.86 -18.46 -15.29
C ILE A 180 7.64 -19.38 -15.25
N VAL A 181 7.87 -20.68 -15.12
CA VAL A 181 6.83 -21.70 -15.01
C VAL A 181 6.76 -22.16 -13.55
N ILE A 182 5.63 -21.90 -12.91
CA ILE A 182 5.38 -22.36 -11.53
C ILE A 182 4.63 -23.69 -11.61
N SER A 183 5.28 -24.79 -11.19
CA SER A 183 4.66 -26.11 -11.18
C SER A 183 3.76 -26.29 -9.95
N ASP A 184 2.81 -27.23 -10.05
CA ASP A 184 1.95 -27.60 -8.93
C ASP A 184 2.76 -28.19 -7.77
N GLU A 185 3.84 -28.91 -8.06
CA GLU A 185 4.75 -29.46 -7.05
C GLU A 185 5.46 -28.34 -6.28
N TRP A 186 5.98 -27.33 -6.98
CA TRP A 186 6.62 -26.17 -6.34
C TRP A 186 5.63 -25.41 -5.48
N LEU A 187 4.41 -25.19 -5.98
CA LEU A 187 3.35 -24.54 -5.22
C LEU A 187 2.97 -25.33 -3.97
N ALA A 188 2.88 -26.67 -4.06
CA ALA A 188 2.60 -27.55 -2.92
C ALA A 188 3.74 -27.50 -1.87
N GLU A 189 5.00 -27.46 -2.32
CA GLU A 189 6.17 -27.31 -1.44
C GLU A 189 6.14 -25.99 -0.67
N VAL A 190 5.84 -24.90 -1.35
CA VAL A 190 5.72 -23.56 -0.70
C VAL A 190 4.60 -23.57 0.33
N LYS A 191 3.42 -24.09 -0.03
CA LYS A 191 2.28 -24.22 0.91
C LYS A 191 2.59 -25.09 2.12
N ALA A 192 3.34 -26.18 1.94
CA ALA A 192 3.73 -27.05 3.04
C ALA A 192 4.68 -26.38 4.05
N ARG A 193 5.39 -25.34 3.63
CA ARG A 193 6.29 -24.55 4.48
C ARG A 193 5.65 -23.30 5.06
N GLU A 194 4.40 -23.02 4.70
CA GLU A 194 3.68 -21.86 5.23
C GLU A 194 3.54 -21.96 6.75
N PRO A 195 4.00 -20.97 7.52
CA PRO A 195 3.87 -20.98 8.97
C PRO A 195 2.42 -20.74 9.39
N GLU A 196 2.07 -21.20 10.58
CA GLU A 196 0.80 -20.86 11.20
C GLU A 196 0.72 -19.34 11.40
N LEU A 197 -0.23 -18.69 10.72
CA LEU A 197 -0.40 -17.25 10.82
C LEU A 197 -1.00 -16.85 12.18
N ARG A 198 -0.76 -15.59 12.59
CA ARG A 198 -1.16 -15.09 13.93
C ARG A 198 -2.60 -15.38 14.27
N THR A 199 -3.54 -15.18 13.37
CA THR A 199 -4.97 -15.38 13.65
C THR A 199 -5.27 -16.84 13.98
N ALA A 200 -4.77 -17.78 13.19
CA ALA A 200 -4.93 -19.22 13.45
C ALA A 200 -4.25 -19.64 14.77
N LYS A 201 -3.06 -19.10 15.03
CA LYS A 201 -2.30 -19.35 16.27
C LYS A 201 -3.06 -18.84 17.50
N LEU A 202 -3.66 -17.65 17.41
CA LEU A 202 -4.46 -17.09 18.49
C LEU A 202 -5.68 -17.96 18.80
N GLU A 203 -6.44 -18.37 17.79
CA GLU A 203 -7.59 -19.25 17.95
C GLU A 203 -7.18 -20.61 18.53
N ARG A 204 -6.04 -21.16 18.12
CA ARG A 204 -5.50 -22.39 18.69
C ARG A 204 -5.15 -22.22 20.16
N TYR A 205 -4.48 -21.14 20.54
CA TYR A 205 -4.11 -20.88 21.94
C TYR A 205 -5.34 -20.69 22.83
N LYS A 206 -6.35 -19.95 22.39
CA LYS A 206 -7.62 -19.82 23.11
C LYS A 206 -8.24 -21.19 23.39
N LYS A 207 -8.25 -22.07 22.38
CA LYS A 207 -8.84 -23.40 22.49
C LYS A 207 -8.02 -24.36 23.36
N GLU A 208 -6.68 -24.33 23.26
CA GLU A 208 -5.79 -25.26 23.95
C GLU A 208 -5.53 -24.86 25.40
N TYR A 209 -5.46 -23.55 25.68
CA TYR A 209 -5.04 -23.02 26.97
C TYR A 209 -6.13 -22.24 27.72
N ASP A 210 -7.34 -22.14 27.14
CA ASP A 210 -8.48 -21.38 27.69
C ASP A 210 -8.10 -19.92 28.04
N ILE A 211 -7.31 -19.29 27.16
CA ILE A 211 -6.81 -17.91 27.35
C ILE A 211 -7.89 -16.92 26.89
N PRO A 212 -8.19 -15.88 27.66
CA PRO A 212 -9.15 -14.86 27.25
C PRO A 212 -8.63 -13.97 26.11
N ASP A 213 -9.54 -13.27 25.46
CA ASP A 213 -9.25 -12.47 24.23
C ASP A 213 -8.24 -11.33 24.42
N TYR A 214 -8.02 -10.90 25.66
CA TYR A 214 -7.12 -9.79 25.99
C TYR A 214 -5.68 -10.23 26.35
N ASP A 215 -5.40 -11.50 26.47
CA ASP A 215 -4.08 -12.08 26.71
C ASP A 215 -3.40 -12.51 25.39
#